data_a1ee1a7c43fabcf5a5b4ce4e2a9c39b4
#
_entry.id   a1ee1a7c43fabcf5a5b4ce4e2a9c39b4
#
_cell.length_a   1.000
_cell.length_b   1.000
_cell.length_c   1.000
_cell.angle_alpha   90.00
_cell.angle_beta   90.00
_cell.angle_gamma   90.00
#
_symmetry.space_group_name_H-M   'P 1'
#
loop_
_entity.id
_entity.type
_entity.pdbx_description
1 polymer ?
#
loop_
_entity_poly.entity_id
_entity_poly.type
_entity_poly.pdbx_seq_one_letter_code
_entity_poly.pdbx_strand_id
1 'polypeptide(L)'
;MKVPERWPVGRRLLLLRHGETYQPRLDAPMVGPDEDPQLPLTERGRERLREVAAWVAKVPIEHAYASPFRRAQETAQIVAEPHGIAVATLDALSELPLYPAPGGTLRDVAHRYISLVRDLAEHAPHEVLLDGERSLGSILDGALAAIRVAMECATGTVLVVAHGGLNRFLLGHWLGIPPARSIGIEQNFACVNVVEFVGSGHPFVRALNVTLHDPLKSESPGI
;
A
#
# COMPACT_ATOMS: atom_id res chain seq x y z
N MET A 1 -27.00 3.27 10.37
CA MET A 1 -26.05 4.35 10.09
C MET A 1 -24.76 3.95 10.79
N LYS A 2 -23.69 3.54 10.05
CA LYS A 2 -22.37 3.31 10.65
C LYS A 2 -21.89 4.65 11.20
N VAL A 3 -21.46 4.68 12.47
CA VAL A 3 -20.80 5.86 13.05
C VAL A 3 -19.61 6.18 12.14
N PRO A 4 -19.45 7.41 11.63
CA PRO A 4 -18.32 7.73 10.78
C PRO A 4 -17.03 7.42 11.54
N GLU A 5 -16.11 6.69 10.89
CA GLU A 5 -14.80 6.41 11.45
C GLU A 5 -14.11 7.73 11.80
N ARG A 6 -13.85 7.92 13.08
CA ARG A 6 -13.11 9.11 13.55
C ARG A 6 -11.63 8.75 13.59
N TRP A 7 -10.86 9.45 12.79
CA TRP A 7 -9.41 9.38 12.81
C TRP A 7 -8.82 10.40 13.78
N PRO A 8 -7.64 10.16 14.37
CA PRO A 8 -7.00 11.10 15.28
C PRO A 8 -6.64 12.40 14.55
N VAL A 9 -7.18 13.53 15.05
CA VAL A 9 -7.01 14.85 14.43
C VAL A 9 -5.58 15.37 14.55
N GLY A 10 -5.11 16.10 13.53
CA GLY A 10 -3.78 16.71 13.50
C GLY A 10 -2.66 15.72 13.18
N ARG A 11 -3.00 14.52 12.70
CA ARG A 11 -2.03 13.48 12.32
C ARG A 11 -1.83 13.48 10.81
N ARG A 12 -0.61 13.10 10.42
CA ARG A 12 -0.23 12.89 9.02
C ARG A 12 0.22 11.45 8.81
N LEU A 13 -0.28 10.83 7.77
CA LEU A 13 0.13 9.52 7.29
C LEU A 13 0.96 9.70 6.01
N LEU A 14 2.18 9.18 6.00
CA LEU A 14 2.95 8.92 4.79
C LEU A 14 2.72 7.44 4.44
N LEU A 15 1.89 7.19 3.44
CA LEU A 15 1.60 5.84 2.95
C LEU A 15 2.46 5.57 1.72
N LEU A 16 3.42 4.66 1.82
CA LEU A 16 4.34 4.31 0.75
C LEU A 16 3.99 2.93 0.17
N ARG A 17 4.14 2.80 -1.15
CA ARG A 17 4.33 1.48 -1.76
C ARG A 17 5.79 1.07 -1.60
N HIS A 18 6.07 -0.21 -1.31
CA HIS A 18 7.43 -0.74 -1.29
C HIS A 18 8.22 -0.39 -2.56
N GLY A 19 9.55 -0.37 -2.47
CA GLY A 19 10.44 -0.13 -3.58
C GLY A 19 10.41 -1.23 -4.63
N GLU A 20 11.14 -1.03 -5.72
CA GLU A 20 11.20 -1.97 -6.83
C GLU A 20 11.71 -3.35 -6.36
N THR A 21 10.98 -4.39 -6.74
CA THR A 21 11.32 -5.80 -6.55
C THR A 21 11.35 -6.48 -7.90
N TYR A 22 11.79 -7.74 -7.93
CA TYR A 22 11.74 -8.52 -9.16
C TYR A 22 10.31 -8.57 -9.71
N GLN A 23 10.18 -8.22 -10.99
CA GLN A 23 8.94 -8.39 -11.74
C GLN A 23 9.19 -9.35 -12.90
N PRO A 24 8.45 -10.45 -12.98
CA PRO A 24 8.51 -11.33 -14.13
C PRO A 24 7.96 -10.61 -15.37
N ARG A 25 8.33 -11.10 -16.56
CA ARG A 25 7.66 -10.71 -17.79
C ARG A 25 6.21 -11.18 -17.76
N LEU A 26 5.32 -10.54 -18.53
CA LEU A 26 3.88 -10.81 -18.54
C LEU A 26 3.52 -12.30 -18.67
N ASP A 27 4.27 -13.03 -19.48
CA ASP A 27 4.03 -14.45 -19.75
C ASP A 27 5.00 -15.39 -18.98
N ALA A 28 5.80 -14.83 -18.06
CA ALA A 28 6.66 -15.64 -17.21
C ALA A 28 5.90 -16.11 -15.96
N PRO A 29 6.23 -17.31 -15.44
CA PRO A 29 5.63 -17.79 -14.20
C PRO A 29 5.84 -16.82 -13.04
N MET A 30 4.80 -16.62 -12.25
CA MET A 30 4.85 -15.87 -11.00
C MET A 30 5.31 -16.78 -9.86
N VAL A 31 5.99 -16.18 -8.89
CA VAL A 31 6.23 -16.85 -7.61
C VAL A 31 4.90 -17.07 -6.88
N GLY A 32 4.85 -18.14 -6.11
CA GLY A 32 3.65 -18.50 -5.34
C GLY A 32 3.50 -17.68 -4.05
N PRO A 33 2.39 -17.90 -3.33
CA PRO A 33 2.09 -17.17 -2.09
C PRO A 33 3.12 -17.41 -0.97
N ASP A 34 3.86 -18.52 -0.99
CA ASP A 34 4.88 -18.82 0.01
C ASP A 34 6.21 -18.10 -0.27
N GLU A 35 6.52 -17.86 -1.54
CA GLU A 35 7.77 -17.24 -1.98
C GLU A 35 7.65 -15.72 -2.10
N ASP A 36 6.52 -15.20 -2.54
CA ASP A 36 6.30 -13.77 -2.78
C ASP A 36 6.61 -12.89 -1.54
N PRO A 37 6.23 -13.28 -0.31
CA PRO A 37 6.59 -12.51 0.88
C PRO A 37 8.09 -12.35 1.10
N GLN A 38 8.92 -13.26 0.58
CA GLN A 38 10.37 -13.28 0.74
C GLN A 38 11.13 -12.52 -0.35
N LEU A 39 10.45 -12.05 -1.40
CA LEU A 39 11.09 -11.30 -2.47
C LEU A 39 11.74 -10.00 -1.94
N PRO A 40 13.07 -9.84 -2.15
CA PRO A 40 13.79 -8.64 -1.73
C PRO A 40 13.57 -7.47 -2.72
N LEU A 41 14.02 -6.30 -2.33
CA LEU A 41 14.22 -5.18 -3.24
C LEU A 41 15.33 -5.47 -4.25
N THR A 42 15.22 -4.88 -5.45
CA THR A 42 16.34 -4.78 -6.38
C THR A 42 17.34 -3.73 -5.89
N GLU A 43 18.57 -3.73 -6.42
CA GLU A 43 19.54 -2.67 -6.07
C GLU A 43 19.04 -1.29 -6.53
N ARG A 44 18.48 -1.20 -7.75
CA ARG A 44 17.82 0.01 -8.25
C ARG A 44 16.68 0.46 -7.32
N GLY A 45 15.91 -0.47 -6.77
CA GLY A 45 14.87 -0.17 -5.79
C GLY A 45 15.45 0.46 -4.52
N ARG A 46 16.57 -0.06 -4.01
CA ARG A 46 17.27 0.50 -2.84
C ARG A 46 17.83 1.89 -3.10
N GLU A 47 18.43 2.11 -4.27
CA GLU A 47 18.96 3.42 -4.67
C GLU A 47 17.85 4.48 -4.70
N ARG A 48 16.72 4.20 -5.37
CA ARG A 48 15.55 5.10 -5.41
C ARG A 48 14.97 5.37 -4.02
N LEU A 49 14.98 4.38 -3.13
CA LEU A 49 14.51 4.57 -1.76
C LEU A 49 15.43 5.43 -0.91
N ARG A 50 16.77 5.40 -1.14
CA ARG A 50 17.70 6.35 -0.48
C ARG A 50 17.40 7.80 -0.87
N GLU A 51 16.99 8.04 -2.13
CA GLU A 51 16.53 9.36 -2.57
C GLU A 51 15.23 9.77 -1.85
N VAL A 52 14.26 8.84 -1.74
CA VAL A 52 13.03 9.09 -0.98
C VAL A 52 13.34 9.36 0.49
N ALA A 53 14.23 8.60 1.12
CA ALA A 53 14.66 8.79 2.50
C ALA A 53 15.27 10.19 2.70
N ALA A 54 16.17 10.61 1.81
CA ALA A 54 16.75 11.95 1.85
C ALA A 54 15.69 13.06 1.66
N TRP A 55 14.70 12.82 0.81
CA TRP A 55 13.61 13.77 0.57
C TRP A 55 12.72 13.94 1.79
N VAL A 56 12.34 12.85 2.47
CA VAL A 56 11.48 12.89 3.66
C VAL A 56 12.24 13.11 4.96
N ALA A 57 13.59 13.17 4.95
CA ALA A 57 14.41 13.35 6.15
C ALA A 57 14.06 14.59 6.99
N LYS A 58 13.48 15.62 6.37
CA LYS A 58 13.04 16.85 7.06
C LYS A 58 11.63 16.75 7.63
N VAL A 59 10.87 15.69 7.31
CA VAL A 59 9.54 15.46 7.85
C VAL A 59 9.71 14.80 9.22
N PRO A 60 9.13 15.32 10.31
CA PRO A 60 9.26 14.72 11.64
C PRO A 60 8.41 13.44 11.73
N ILE A 61 8.97 12.31 11.30
CA ILE A 61 8.32 10.99 11.39
C ILE A 61 8.56 10.45 12.79
N GLU A 62 7.49 10.11 13.52
CA GLU A 62 7.55 9.63 14.90
C GLU A 62 7.55 8.10 15.00
N HIS A 63 6.79 7.44 14.11
CA HIS A 63 6.64 6.00 14.08
C HIS A 63 6.67 5.48 12.66
N ALA A 64 7.21 4.26 12.48
CA ALA A 64 7.27 3.57 11.22
C ALA A 64 6.68 2.15 11.34
N TYR A 65 5.80 1.82 10.42
CA TYR A 65 5.13 0.52 10.32
C TYR A 65 5.26 -0.04 8.92
N ALA A 66 5.37 -1.36 8.81
CA ALA A 66 5.43 -2.03 7.52
C ALA A 66 4.66 -3.35 7.49
N SER A 67 4.23 -3.73 6.29
CA SER A 67 3.81 -5.09 5.97
C SER A 67 4.89 -6.11 6.39
N PRO A 68 4.53 -7.36 6.74
CA PRO A 68 5.49 -8.42 7.04
C PRO A 68 6.35 -8.83 5.83
N PHE A 69 5.99 -8.45 4.61
CA PHE A 69 6.71 -8.81 3.40
C PHE A 69 8.09 -8.16 3.36
N ARG A 70 9.11 -8.93 3.03
CA ARG A 70 10.52 -8.50 3.05
C ARG A 70 10.76 -7.19 2.33
N ARG A 71 10.22 -7.02 1.12
CA ARG A 71 10.35 -5.78 0.33
C ARG A 71 9.78 -4.54 1.03
N ALA A 72 8.70 -4.70 1.81
CA ALA A 72 8.12 -3.61 2.59
C ALA A 72 8.94 -3.29 3.83
N GLN A 73 9.48 -4.31 4.51
CA GLN A 73 10.38 -4.16 5.64
C GLN A 73 11.68 -3.45 5.23
N GLU A 74 12.35 -3.91 4.16
CA GLU A 74 13.55 -3.26 3.63
C GLU A 74 13.27 -1.79 3.22
N THR A 75 12.11 -1.53 2.60
CA THR A 75 11.69 -0.17 2.24
C THR A 75 11.55 0.71 3.47
N ALA A 76 10.81 0.24 4.49
CA ALA A 76 10.56 1.01 5.70
C ALA A 76 11.85 1.28 6.47
N GLN A 77 12.76 0.30 6.56
CA GLN A 77 14.07 0.45 7.21
C GLN A 77 14.89 1.56 6.54
N ILE A 78 15.00 1.55 5.20
CA ILE A 78 15.74 2.57 4.45
C ILE A 78 15.14 3.97 4.68
N VAL A 79 13.81 4.09 4.63
CA VAL A 79 13.14 5.40 4.76
C VAL A 79 13.13 5.91 6.20
N ALA A 80 13.09 5.00 7.19
CA ALA A 80 13.10 5.35 8.61
C ALA A 80 14.52 5.64 9.16
N GLU A 81 15.59 5.19 8.49
CA GLU A 81 16.98 5.33 8.93
C GLU A 81 17.36 6.78 9.31
N PRO A 82 17.06 7.82 8.48
CA PRO A 82 17.42 9.21 8.82
C PRO A 82 16.74 9.74 10.09
N HIS A 83 15.68 9.08 10.54
CA HIS A 83 14.90 9.47 11.72
C HIS A 83 15.33 8.71 12.99
N GLY A 84 16.16 7.68 12.87
CA GLY A 84 16.61 6.85 13.99
C GLY A 84 15.50 6.07 14.68
N ILE A 85 14.39 5.76 13.97
CA ILE A 85 13.23 5.06 14.53
C ILE A 85 13.17 3.60 14.06
N ALA A 86 12.69 2.74 14.95
CA ALA A 86 12.49 1.33 14.64
C ALA A 86 11.22 1.14 13.79
N VAL A 87 11.21 0.11 12.94
CA VAL A 87 10.06 -0.29 12.14
C VAL A 87 9.32 -1.42 12.85
N ALA A 88 8.03 -1.22 13.11
CA ALA A 88 7.14 -2.25 13.64
C ALA A 88 6.37 -2.94 12.49
N THR A 89 6.12 -4.24 12.65
CA THR A 89 5.37 -5.03 11.65
C THR A 89 3.89 -5.00 11.95
N LEU A 90 3.07 -4.82 10.91
CA LEU A 90 1.61 -4.96 10.97
C LEU A 90 1.15 -5.95 9.89
N ASP A 91 0.73 -7.13 10.30
CA ASP A 91 0.30 -8.22 9.40
C ASP A 91 -0.88 -7.80 8.51
N ALA A 92 -1.74 -6.94 9.03
CA ALA A 92 -2.88 -6.37 8.30
C ALA A 92 -2.47 -5.51 7.08
N LEU A 93 -1.20 -5.15 6.93
CA LEU A 93 -0.66 -4.42 5.77
C LEU A 93 -0.15 -5.33 4.65
N SER A 94 -0.38 -6.65 4.73
CA SER A 94 -0.03 -7.60 3.68
C SER A 94 -0.70 -7.27 2.35
N GLU A 95 -0.07 -7.66 1.23
CA GLU A 95 -0.65 -7.46 -0.10
C GLU A 95 -1.93 -8.31 -0.28
N LEU A 96 -2.78 -7.88 -1.18
CA LEU A 96 -3.99 -8.62 -1.53
C LEU A 96 -3.60 -10.00 -2.09
N PRO A 97 -4.26 -11.09 -1.66
CA PRO A 97 -3.92 -12.45 -2.09
C PRO A 97 -4.48 -12.76 -3.48
N LEU A 98 -4.05 -12.01 -4.48
CA LEU A 98 -4.46 -12.16 -5.89
C LEU A 98 -3.47 -13.03 -6.68
N TYR A 99 -2.99 -14.11 -6.08
CA TYR A 99 -2.07 -15.03 -6.73
C TYR A 99 -2.77 -15.83 -7.84
N PRO A 100 -2.09 -16.08 -8.97
CA PRO A 100 -2.60 -16.99 -9.99
C PRO A 100 -2.58 -18.44 -9.47
N ALA A 101 -3.20 -19.34 -10.20
CA ALA A 101 -3.01 -20.78 -9.95
C ALA A 101 -1.52 -21.16 -10.06
N PRO A 102 -1.08 -22.28 -9.46
CA PRO A 102 0.31 -22.73 -9.58
C PRO A 102 0.79 -22.79 -11.04
N GLY A 103 1.94 -22.18 -11.32
CA GLY A 103 2.49 -22.03 -12.67
C GLY A 103 1.85 -20.91 -13.51
N GLY A 104 0.90 -20.17 -12.96
CA GLY A 104 0.29 -19.01 -13.61
C GLY A 104 1.25 -17.83 -13.73
N THR A 105 0.86 -16.84 -14.53
CA THR A 105 1.69 -15.75 -15.01
C THR A 105 1.21 -14.39 -14.45
N LEU A 106 1.98 -13.33 -14.67
CA LEU A 106 1.56 -11.96 -14.38
C LEU A 106 0.29 -11.56 -15.18
N ARG A 107 0.10 -12.14 -16.39
CA ARG A 107 -1.12 -11.96 -17.17
C ARG A 107 -2.35 -12.51 -16.43
N ASP A 108 -2.20 -13.65 -15.76
CA ASP A 108 -3.31 -14.25 -15.00
C ASP A 108 -3.65 -13.39 -13.76
N VAL A 109 -2.65 -12.78 -13.12
CA VAL A 109 -2.88 -11.79 -12.06
C VAL A 109 -3.67 -10.59 -12.60
N ALA A 110 -3.30 -10.05 -13.78
CA ALA A 110 -4.04 -8.97 -14.41
C ALA A 110 -5.51 -9.35 -14.69
N HIS A 111 -5.76 -10.57 -15.16
CA HIS A 111 -7.12 -11.09 -15.33
C HIS A 111 -7.89 -11.19 -14.01
N ARG A 112 -7.22 -11.60 -12.91
CA ARG A 112 -7.85 -11.60 -11.57
C ARG A 112 -8.24 -10.20 -11.12
N TYR A 113 -7.42 -9.18 -11.40
CA TYR A 113 -7.78 -7.79 -11.14
C TYR A 113 -9.00 -7.33 -11.96
N ILE A 114 -9.09 -7.72 -13.24
CA ILE A 114 -10.27 -7.41 -14.07
C ILE A 114 -11.52 -8.10 -13.51
N SER A 115 -11.43 -9.36 -13.10
CA SER A 115 -12.53 -10.07 -12.45
C SER A 115 -12.94 -9.39 -11.15
N LEU A 116 -11.97 -9.01 -10.32
CA LEU A 116 -12.21 -8.29 -9.06
C LEU A 116 -13.00 -6.99 -9.29
N VAL A 117 -12.63 -6.21 -10.32
CA VAL A 117 -13.35 -4.97 -10.67
C VAL A 117 -14.81 -5.26 -11.02
N ARG A 118 -15.07 -6.31 -11.82
CA ARG A 118 -16.41 -6.72 -12.20
C ARG A 118 -17.22 -7.16 -10.97
N ASP A 119 -16.64 -8.01 -10.13
CA ASP A 119 -17.31 -8.52 -8.95
C ASP A 119 -17.65 -7.39 -7.96
N LEU A 120 -16.75 -6.41 -7.80
CA LEU A 120 -16.97 -5.21 -6.97
C LEU A 120 -17.97 -4.21 -7.58
N ALA A 121 -18.29 -4.31 -8.85
CA ALA A 121 -19.35 -3.51 -9.46
C ALA A 121 -20.75 -4.06 -9.13
N GLU A 122 -20.85 -5.35 -8.83
CA GLU A 122 -22.09 -6.08 -8.59
C GLU A 122 -22.33 -6.42 -7.12
N HIS A 123 -21.25 -6.56 -6.33
CA HIS A 123 -21.27 -7.03 -4.95
C HIS A 123 -20.59 -6.07 -3.98
N ALA A 124 -20.98 -6.11 -2.72
CA ALA A 124 -20.29 -5.38 -1.66
C ALA A 124 -18.90 -5.98 -1.39
N PRO A 125 -17.89 -5.18 -0.97
CA PRO A 125 -16.53 -5.68 -0.74
C PRO A 125 -16.42 -6.86 0.24
N HIS A 126 -17.33 -6.96 1.20
CA HIS A 126 -17.39 -8.07 2.15
C HIS A 126 -17.91 -9.39 1.55
N GLU A 127 -18.52 -9.32 0.37
CA GLU A 127 -19.04 -10.48 -0.35
C GLU A 127 -18.02 -11.00 -1.39
N VAL A 128 -17.01 -10.18 -1.73
CA VAL A 128 -16.01 -10.51 -2.74
C VAL A 128 -14.80 -11.18 -2.08
N LEU A 129 -14.72 -12.51 -2.19
CA LEU A 129 -13.60 -13.32 -1.68
C LEU A 129 -12.41 -13.26 -2.64
N LEU A 130 -11.20 -13.06 -2.11
CA LEU A 130 -9.96 -12.96 -2.90
C LEU A 130 -9.22 -14.29 -3.00
N ASP A 131 -9.21 -15.08 -1.94
CA ASP A 131 -8.49 -16.37 -1.83
C ASP A 131 -9.41 -17.54 -1.40
N GLY A 132 -10.72 -17.33 -1.46
CA GLY A 132 -11.72 -18.32 -1.01
C GLY A 132 -12.07 -18.24 0.47
N GLU A 133 -11.30 -17.50 1.27
CA GLU A 133 -11.50 -17.36 2.73
C GLU A 133 -11.70 -15.89 3.14
N ARG A 134 -10.85 -15.00 2.65
CA ARG A 134 -10.84 -13.58 3.04
C ARG A 134 -11.50 -12.71 1.98
N SER A 135 -12.45 -11.90 2.40
CA SER A 135 -13.05 -10.90 1.52
C SER A 135 -12.19 -9.63 1.46
N LEU A 136 -12.31 -8.87 0.35
CA LEU A 136 -11.69 -7.56 0.24
C LEU A 136 -12.11 -6.65 1.39
N GLY A 137 -13.40 -6.67 1.78
CA GLY A 137 -13.91 -5.86 2.87
C GLY A 137 -13.25 -6.19 4.20
N SER A 138 -13.06 -7.47 4.53
CA SER A 138 -12.41 -7.88 5.78
C SER A 138 -10.93 -7.47 5.82
N ILE A 139 -10.23 -7.56 4.69
CA ILE A 139 -8.82 -7.13 4.57
C ILE A 139 -8.71 -5.62 4.77
N LEU A 140 -9.58 -4.84 4.13
CA LEU A 140 -9.59 -3.38 4.26
C LEU A 140 -9.92 -2.93 5.68
N ASP A 141 -10.93 -3.51 6.32
CA ASP A 141 -11.30 -3.20 7.71
C ASP A 141 -10.13 -3.48 8.66
N GLY A 142 -9.42 -4.59 8.47
CA GLY A 142 -8.23 -4.93 9.24
C GLY A 142 -7.10 -3.93 9.05
N ALA A 143 -6.80 -3.54 7.81
CA ALA A 143 -5.75 -2.57 7.50
C ALA A 143 -6.09 -1.17 8.03
N LEU A 144 -7.32 -0.70 7.85
CA LEU A 144 -7.79 0.59 8.36
C LEU A 144 -7.74 0.63 9.90
N ALA A 145 -8.17 -0.44 10.57
CA ALA A 145 -8.10 -0.54 12.03
C ALA A 145 -6.65 -0.51 12.54
N ALA A 146 -5.73 -1.24 11.90
CA ALA A 146 -4.32 -1.26 12.26
C ALA A 146 -3.66 0.11 12.06
N ILE A 147 -3.91 0.77 10.92
CA ILE A 147 -3.40 2.14 10.66
C ILE A 147 -3.97 3.13 11.68
N ARG A 148 -5.26 3.04 12.03
CA ARG A 148 -5.86 3.94 13.01
C ARG A 148 -5.18 3.80 14.38
N VAL A 149 -4.96 2.57 14.86
CA VAL A 149 -4.24 2.32 16.12
C VAL A 149 -2.81 2.89 16.05
N ALA A 150 -2.10 2.69 14.94
CA ALA A 150 -0.78 3.27 14.73
C ALA A 150 -0.80 4.81 14.79
N MET A 151 -1.83 5.44 14.22
CA MET A 151 -2.01 6.89 14.24
C MET A 151 -2.40 7.43 15.63
N GLU A 152 -3.13 6.65 16.45
CA GLU A 152 -3.47 7.00 17.83
C GLU A 152 -2.23 7.05 18.74
N CYS A 153 -1.22 6.24 18.46
CA CYS A 153 0.04 6.21 19.19
C CYS A 153 0.96 7.41 18.88
N ALA A 154 0.69 8.18 17.83
CA ALA A 154 1.51 9.29 17.37
C ALA A 154 0.88 10.65 17.76
N THR A 155 1.68 11.70 17.73
CA THR A 155 1.24 13.10 17.82
C THR A 155 1.39 13.85 16.50
N GLY A 156 2.19 13.36 15.59
CA GLY A 156 2.55 13.98 14.31
C GLY A 156 2.44 13.05 13.11
N THR A 157 3.56 12.74 12.49
CA THR A 157 3.61 11.99 11.23
C THR A 157 3.96 10.51 11.48
N VAL A 158 3.20 9.62 10.86
CA VAL A 158 3.42 8.17 10.85
C VAL A 158 3.78 7.71 9.43
N LEU A 159 4.83 6.91 9.32
CA LEU A 159 5.20 6.21 8.10
C LEU A 159 4.54 4.82 8.08
N VAL A 160 3.85 4.51 7.00
CA VAL A 160 3.31 3.17 6.72
C VAL A 160 3.80 2.71 5.35
N VAL A 161 4.43 1.54 5.30
CA VAL A 161 4.87 0.93 4.05
C VAL A 161 4.08 -0.33 3.77
N ALA A 162 3.36 -0.32 2.65
CA ALA A 162 2.53 -1.44 2.22
C ALA A 162 2.70 -1.70 0.71
N HIS A 163 1.64 -2.09 0.02
CA HIS A 163 1.67 -2.63 -1.34
C HIS A 163 0.73 -1.90 -2.28
N GLY A 164 0.96 -2.08 -3.59
CA GLY A 164 0.19 -1.38 -4.61
C GLY A 164 -1.30 -1.71 -4.60
N GLY A 165 -1.66 -2.97 -4.45
CA GLY A 165 -3.06 -3.40 -4.40
C GLY A 165 -3.77 -2.84 -3.18
N LEU A 166 -3.23 -3.07 -1.99
CA LEU A 166 -3.82 -2.59 -0.73
C LEU A 166 -3.92 -1.06 -0.70
N ASN A 167 -2.86 -0.34 -1.09
CA ASN A 167 -2.84 1.12 -1.06
C ASN A 167 -3.93 1.74 -1.93
N ARG A 168 -4.22 1.17 -3.12
CA ARG A 168 -5.30 1.64 -4.00
C ARG A 168 -6.65 1.67 -3.28
N PHE A 169 -6.96 0.61 -2.55
CA PHE A 169 -8.25 0.51 -1.83
C PHE A 169 -8.29 1.38 -0.57
N LEU A 170 -7.18 1.48 0.18
CA LEU A 170 -7.08 2.41 1.32
C LEU A 170 -7.28 3.87 0.87
N LEU A 171 -6.59 4.29 -0.20
CA LEU A 171 -6.74 5.63 -0.77
C LEU A 171 -8.14 5.85 -1.32
N GLY A 172 -8.71 4.86 -2.01
CA GLY A 172 -10.08 4.90 -2.49
C GLY A 172 -11.09 5.08 -1.37
N HIS A 173 -10.91 4.38 -0.25
CA HIS A 173 -11.74 4.53 0.94
C HIS A 173 -11.71 5.98 1.48
N TRP A 174 -10.52 6.56 1.65
CA TRP A 174 -10.37 7.93 2.15
C TRP A 174 -10.86 9.00 1.17
N LEU A 175 -10.85 8.73 -0.12
CA LEU A 175 -11.36 9.60 -1.17
C LEU A 175 -12.87 9.43 -1.43
N GLY A 176 -13.51 8.44 -0.80
CA GLY A 176 -14.90 8.08 -1.09
C GLY A 176 -15.12 7.51 -2.49
N ILE A 177 -14.07 6.93 -3.10
CA ILE A 177 -14.13 6.28 -4.41
C ILE A 177 -14.69 4.87 -4.23
N PRO A 178 -15.68 4.45 -5.04
CA PRO A 178 -16.18 3.09 -5.02
C PRO A 178 -15.04 2.07 -5.23
N PRO A 179 -15.01 0.94 -4.50
CA PRO A 179 -13.93 -0.05 -4.60
C PRO A 179 -13.64 -0.53 -6.03
N ALA A 180 -14.67 -0.75 -6.85
CA ALA A 180 -14.52 -1.10 -8.27
C ALA A 180 -13.71 -0.08 -9.09
N ARG A 181 -13.64 1.17 -8.65
CA ARG A 181 -12.88 2.25 -9.32
C ARG A 181 -11.54 2.56 -8.65
N SER A 182 -11.33 2.09 -7.42
CA SER A 182 -10.09 2.34 -6.66
C SER A 182 -8.85 1.74 -7.34
N ILE A 183 -9.03 0.70 -8.15
CA ILE A 183 -7.95 0.10 -8.93
C ILE A 183 -7.31 1.06 -9.94
N GLY A 184 -8.05 2.10 -10.36
CA GLY A 184 -7.54 3.16 -11.24
C GLY A 184 -6.60 4.15 -10.54
N ILE A 185 -6.42 4.04 -9.22
CA ILE A 185 -5.45 4.84 -8.49
C ILE A 185 -4.05 4.25 -8.74
N GLU A 186 -3.25 4.94 -9.53
CA GLU A 186 -1.89 4.50 -9.82
C GLU A 186 -1.04 4.46 -8.56
N GLN A 187 -0.22 3.43 -8.41
CA GLN A 187 0.78 3.28 -7.35
C GLN A 187 2.08 2.77 -7.95
N ASN A 188 3.04 3.64 -8.21
CA ASN A 188 4.38 3.28 -8.65
C ASN A 188 5.23 2.73 -7.49
N PHE A 189 6.29 2.00 -7.78
CA PHE A 189 7.25 1.60 -6.75
C PHE A 189 7.85 2.82 -6.06
N ALA A 190 8.02 2.73 -4.74
CA ALA A 190 8.55 3.79 -3.89
C ALA A 190 7.75 5.12 -3.94
N CYS A 191 6.51 5.10 -4.44
CA CYS A 191 5.67 6.29 -4.41
C CYS A 191 5.25 6.64 -2.99
N VAL A 192 5.09 7.93 -2.75
CA VAL A 192 4.61 8.50 -1.49
C VAL A 192 3.21 9.06 -1.68
N ASN A 193 2.29 8.63 -0.83
CA ASN A 193 0.98 9.22 -0.69
C ASN A 193 0.90 9.91 0.68
N VAL A 194 0.26 11.08 0.73
CA VAL A 194 0.14 11.87 1.97
C VAL A 194 -1.33 12.04 2.32
N VAL A 195 -1.71 11.60 3.51
CA VAL A 195 -3.05 11.77 4.05
C VAL A 195 -2.97 12.51 5.38
N GLU A 196 -3.74 13.58 5.53
CA GLU A 196 -3.88 14.32 6.80
C GLU A 196 -5.29 14.12 7.35
N PHE A 197 -5.38 14.00 8.66
CA PHE A 197 -6.66 13.88 9.34
C PHE A 197 -6.97 15.20 10.06
N VAL A 198 -7.90 15.97 9.50
CA VAL A 198 -8.20 17.35 9.92
C VAL A 198 -9.60 17.50 10.51
N GLY A 199 -9.84 18.58 11.23
CA GLY A 199 -11.15 18.94 11.78
C GLY A 199 -11.71 17.85 12.71
N SER A 200 -12.77 17.17 12.31
CA SER A 200 -13.41 16.09 13.06
C SER A 200 -12.82 14.69 12.78
N GLY A 201 -11.60 14.61 12.26
CA GLY A 201 -10.97 13.34 11.84
C GLY A 201 -11.29 12.97 10.39
N HIS A 202 -11.63 13.94 9.55
CA HIS A 202 -11.81 13.71 8.11
C HIS A 202 -10.46 13.49 7.44
N PRO A 203 -10.34 12.45 6.60
CA PRO A 203 -9.16 12.23 5.77
C PRO A 203 -9.08 13.32 4.68
N PHE A 204 -7.91 13.92 4.54
CA PHE A 204 -7.59 14.87 3.49
C PHE A 204 -6.39 14.37 2.72
N VAL A 205 -6.59 13.84 1.53
CA VAL A 205 -5.52 13.32 0.68
C VAL A 205 -4.78 14.51 0.05
N ARG A 206 -3.56 14.77 0.51
CA ARG A 206 -2.70 15.90 0.08
C ARG A 206 -1.92 15.59 -1.18
N ALA A 207 -1.48 14.34 -1.32
CA ALA A 207 -0.67 13.89 -2.44
C ALA A 207 -0.95 12.43 -2.73
N LEU A 208 -0.94 12.08 -4.01
CA LEU A 208 -1.12 10.73 -4.51
C LEU A 208 0.02 10.37 -5.45
N ASN A 209 0.58 9.18 -5.28
CA ASN A 209 1.52 8.56 -6.19
C ASN A 209 2.70 9.47 -6.58
N VAL A 210 3.25 10.21 -5.60
CA VAL A 210 4.41 11.09 -5.83
C VAL A 210 5.67 10.24 -5.97
N THR A 211 6.38 10.40 -7.08
CA THR A 211 7.67 9.75 -7.35
C THR A 211 8.72 10.78 -7.67
N LEU A 212 9.96 10.58 -7.21
CA LEU A 212 11.07 11.50 -7.49
C LEU A 212 11.73 11.21 -8.82
N HIS A 213 11.73 9.96 -9.27
CA HIS A 213 12.44 9.49 -10.46
C HIS A 213 11.61 9.53 -11.75
N ASP A 214 10.29 9.62 -11.66
CA ASP A 214 9.39 9.78 -12.83
C ASP A 214 8.15 10.63 -12.46
N PRO A 215 8.36 11.93 -12.22
CA PRO A 215 7.27 12.83 -11.81
C PRO A 215 6.21 13.02 -12.91
N LEU A 216 6.56 12.81 -14.17
CA LEU A 216 5.66 12.93 -15.31
C LEU A 216 4.99 11.62 -15.70
N LYS A 217 5.30 10.52 -15.01
CA LYS A 217 4.74 9.18 -15.30
C LYS A 217 5.01 8.72 -16.74
N SER A 218 6.23 8.98 -17.23
CA SER A 218 6.65 8.61 -18.57
C SER A 218 6.96 7.10 -18.72
N GLU A 219 7.29 6.44 -17.62
CA GLU A 219 7.45 4.98 -17.56
C GLU A 219 6.07 4.32 -17.41
N SER A 220 5.86 3.18 -18.07
CA SER A 220 4.63 2.41 -17.88
C SER A 220 4.44 2.00 -16.42
N PRO A 221 3.22 2.08 -15.87
CA PRO A 221 2.99 1.63 -14.52
C PRO A 221 3.34 0.15 -14.40
N GLY A 222 4.11 -0.19 -13.39
CA GLY A 222 4.25 -1.59 -12.98
C GLY A 222 2.87 -2.06 -12.47
N ILE A 223 2.27 -2.96 -13.21
CA ILE A 223 0.98 -3.59 -12.84
C ILE A 223 1.20 -4.43 -11.59
#